data_218bf3b9eaf5168d56ec17772f966d6e
#
_entry.id   218bf3b9eaf5168d56ec17772f966d6e
#
_cell.length_a   1.000
_cell.length_b   1.000
_cell.length_c   1.000
_cell.angle_alpha   90.00
_cell.angle_beta   90.00
_cell.angle_gamma   90.00
#
_symmetry.space_group_name_H-M   'P 1'
#
loop_
_entity.id
_entity.type
_entity.pdbx_description
1 polymer ?
#
loop_
_entity_poly.entity_id
_entity_poly.type
_entity_poly.pdbx_seq_one_letter_code
_entity_poly.pdbx_strand_id
1 'polypeptide(L)'
;RLFAALAFAALCVGAPVLAADAEDTAKPAASLEELDQRLADTFKKAKVPGVSVTIIEGGQIVLSKGYGYADLNTKRPVTPETVFRAGSISKSLTAIGVMMLVEEGKLSRDARLAELMPELAFDNPWEETDPVRLVHLMEHTSGFDDITFRHYLLEGKDVPLSDAVNQYGPYKSRWRPGSMTSYSN
;
A
#
# COMPACT_ATOMS: atom_id res chain seq x y z
N ARG A 1 -2.09 7.66 -29.75
CA ARG A 1 -1.40 6.38 -29.47
C ARG A 1 -0.80 6.42 -28.07
N LEU A 2 -1.63 6.58 -27.04
CA LEU A 2 -1.12 6.58 -25.66
C LEU A 2 -2.18 6.09 -24.69
N PHE A 3 -2.73 4.90 -24.91
CA PHE A 3 -3.42 4.16 -23.86
C PHE A 3 -2.73 2.79 -23.74
N ALA A 4 -1.53 2.83 -23.18
CA ALA A 4 -0.84 1.63 -22.78
C ALA A 4 -1.48 1.08 -21.51
N ALA A 5 -1.78 -0.19 -21.52
CA ALA A 5 -2.47 -0.95 -20.49
C ALA A 5 -1.99 -0.62 -19.07
N LEU A 6 -2.87 -0.02 -18.26
CA LEU A 6 -2.76 -0.06 -16.81
C LEU A 6 -3.21 -1.46 -16.35
N ALA A 7 -2.25 -2.35 -16.18
CA ALA A 7 -2.46 -3.61 -15.48
C ALA A 7 -2.53 -3.31 -13.97
N PHE A 8 -3.74 -3.25 -13.43
CA PHE A 8 -3.96 -3.14 -11.99
C PHE A 8 -3.77 -4.52 -11.36
N ALA A 9 -2.65 -4.77 -10.74
CA ALA A 9 -2.47 -5.90 -9.84
C ALA A 9 -3.08 -5.54 -8.48
N ALA A 10 -4.39 -5.80 -8.32
CA ALA A 10 -5.02 -5.79 -7.00
C ALA A 10 -4.72 -7.14 -6.34
N LEU A 11 -3.78 -7.17 -5.42
CA LEU A 11 -3.59 -8.29 -4.50
C LEU A 11 -4.71 -8.25 -3.45
N CYS A 12 -5.88 -8.81 -3.78
CA CYS A 12 -6.91 -9.16 -2.79
C CYS A 12 -6.79 -10.65 -2.47
N VAL A 13 -6.49 -10.93 -1.21
CA VAL A 13 -6.52 -12.28 -0.64
C VAL A 13 -7.92 -12.87 -0.80
N GLY A 14 -8.06 -13.93 -1.57
CA GLY A 14 -9.03 -15.00 -1.34
C GLY A 14 -10.44 -14.86 -1.87
N ALA A 15 -10.71 -14.06 -2.91
CA ALA A 15 -11.94 -14.25 -3.69
C ALA A 15 -11.58 -14.77 -5.09
N PRO A 16 -12.29 -15.75 -5.65
CA PRO A 16 -12.09 -16.12 -7.03
C PRO A 16 -12.39 -14.88 -7.87
N VAL A 17 -11.37 -14.33 -8.50
CA VAL A 17 -11.57 -13.37 -9.57
C VAL A 17 -12.38 -14.13 -10.62
N LEU A 18 -13.70 -13.85 -10.66
CA LEU A 18 -14.52 -14.30 -11.78
C LEU A 18 -13.83 -13.78 -13.02
N ALA A 19 -13.34 -14.69 -13.85
CA ALA A 19 -12.84 -14.37 -15.18
C ALA A 19 -13.99 -13.66 -15.91
N ALA A 20 -14.01 -12.35 -15.85
CA ALA A 20 -14.78 -11.55 -16.79
C ALA A 20 -14.21 -11.87 -18.15
N ASP A 21 -15.08 -12.13 -19.10
CA ASP A 21 -14.71 -12.51 -20.47
C ASP A 21 -13.52 -11.67 -20.93
N ALA A 22 -12.36 -12.30 -21.03
CA ALA A 22 -11.06 -11.63 -21.19
C ALA A 22 -10.96 -10.85 -22.52
N GLU A 23 -11.87 -11.11 -23.46
CA GLU A 23 -11.88 -10.43 -24.77
C GLU A 23 -12.41 -8.99 -24.72
N ASP A 24 -13.34 -8.66 -23.81
CA ASP A 24 -13.93 -7.30 -23.77
C ASP A 24 -13.08 -6.32 -22.94
N THR A 25 -12.23 -6.82 -22.02
CA THR A 25 -11.33 -5.97 -21.22
C THR A 25 -10.06 -5.57 -21.96
N ALA A 26 -9.74 -6.24 -23.07
CA ALA A 26 -8.51 -5.99 -23.85
C ALA A 26 -8.61 -4.79 -24.82
N LYS A 27 -9.81 -4.33 -25.16
CA LYS A 27 -9.99 -3.15 -26.02
C LYS A 27 -9.93 -1.88 -25.21
N PRO A 28 -9.04 -0.92 -25.55
CA PRO A 28 -9.07 0.41 -24.95
C PRO A 28 -10.45 1.05 -25.12
N ALA A 29 -10.92 1.76 -24.13
CA ALA A 29 -12.12 2.58 -24.28
C ALA A 29 -11.88 3.69 -25.34
N ALA A 30 -12.85 3.93 -26.21
CA ALA A 30 -12.73 4.93 -27.26
C ALA A 30 -12.96 6.36 -26.77
N SER A 31 -13.62 6.50 -25.60
CA SER A 31 -13.87 7.80 -24.95
C SER A 31 -13.89 7.67 -23.44
N LEU A 32 -13.85 8.82 -22.74
CA LEU A 32 -14.01 8.86 -21.27
C LEU A 32 -15.41 8.42 -20.85
N GLU A 33 -16.44 8.69 -21.64
CA GLU A 33 -17.81 8.23 -21.37
C GLU A 33 -17.92 6.70 -21.44
N GLU A 34 -17.29 6.10 -22.45
CA GLU A 34 -17.24 4.64 -22.55
C GLU A 34 -16.46 4.04 -21.38
N LEU A 35 -15.34 4.64 -21.00
CA LEU A 35 -14.57 4.21 -19.84
C LEU A 35 -15.37 4.31 -18.54
N ASP A 36 -16.04 5.42 -18.32
CA ASP A 36 -16.92 5.64 -17.17
C ASP A 36 -18.03 4.58 -17.08
N GLN A 37 -18.69 4.27 -18.20
CA GLN A 37 -19.73 3.25 -18.24
C GLN A 37 -19.15 1.85 -17.95
N ARG A 38 -18.01 1.50 -18.56
CA ARG A 38 -17.33 0.21 -18.30
C ARG A 38 -16.91 0.07 -16.83
N LEU A 39 -16.42 1.14 -16.20
CA LEU A 39 -16.08 1.15 -14.78
C LEU A 39 -17.31 0.91 -13.92
N ALA A 40 -18.40 1.63 -14.18
CA ALA A 40 -19.66 1.46 -13.45
C ALA A 40 -20.19 0.03 -13.52
N ASP A 41 -20.21 -0.56 -14.73
CA ASP A 41 -20.69 -1.93 -14.96
C ASP A 41 -19.77 -2.97 -14.30
N THR A 42 -18.45 -2.78 -14.38
CA THR A 42 -17.46 -3.65 -13.77
C THR A 42 -17.60 -3.68 -12.25
N PHE A 43 -17.66 -2.52 -11.60
CA PHE A 43 -17.80 -2.44 -10.14
C PHE A 43 -19.14 -3.00 -9.66
N LYS A 44 -20.22 -2.76 -10.42
CA LYS A 44 -21.53 -3.35 -10.13
C LYS A 44 -21.52 -4.88 -10.27
N LYS A 45 -20.93 -5.42 -11.36
CA LYS A 45 -20.79 -6.86 -11.59
C LYS A 45 -19.93 -7.52 -10.50
N ALA A 46 -18.83 -6.88 -10.12
CA ALA A 46 -17.95 -7.36 -9.06
C ALA A 46 -18.52 -7.16 -7.64
N LYS A 47 -19.71 -6.55 -7.50
CA LYS A 47 -20.35 -6.25 -6.22
C LYS A 47 -19.45 -5.47 -5.25
N VAL A 48 -18.62 -4.59 -5.79
CA VAL A 48 -17.77 -3.71 -4.97
C VAL A 48 -18.67 -2.69 -4.28
N PRO A 49 -18.61 -2.55 -2.93
CA PRO A 49 -19.49 -1.63 -2.21
C PRO A 49 -19.36 -0.18 -2.65
N GLY A 50 -18.13 0.30 -2.81
CA GLY A 50 -17.86 1.66 -3.23
C GLY A 50 -16.41 1.85 -3.70
N VAL A 51 -16.23 2.68 -4.72
CA VAL A 51 -14.95 3.00 -5.34
C VAL A 51 -14.91 4.47 -5.70
N SER A 52 -13.77 5.12 -5.54
CA SER A 52 -13.46 6.41 -6.15
C SER A 52 -12.37 6.24 -7.19
N VAL A 53 -12.56 6.84 -8.36
CA VAL A 53 -11.60 6.80 -9.47
C VAL A 53 -11.25 8.23 -9.86
N THR A 54 -9.96 8.51 -9.97
CA THR A 54 -9.44 9.75 -10.52
C THR A 54 -8.44 9.42 -11.61
N ILE A 55 -8.61 10.03 -12.78
CA ILE A 55 -7.71 9.90 -13.92
C ILE A 55 -7.07 11.25 -14.18
N ILE A 56 -5.76 11.24 -14.30
CA ILE A 56 -4.95 12.44 -14.59
C ILE A 56 -4.26 12.21 -15.92
N GLU A 57 -4.40 13.16 -16.83
CA GLU A 57 -3.73 13.18 -18.13
C GLU A 57 -3.09 14.56 -18.33
N GLY A 58 -1.81 14.59 -18.71
CA GLY A 58 -1.09 15.84 -18.90
C GLY A 58 -1.08 16.77 -17.67
N GLY A 59 -1.14 16.21 -16.46
CA GLY A 59 -1.21 16.99 -15.22
C GLY A 59 -2.61 17.54 -14.88
N GLN A 60 -3.63 17.22 -15.68
CA GLN A 60 -5.02 17.66 -15.46
C GLN A 60 -5.90 16.47 -15.06
N ILE A 61 -6.84 16.71 -14.14
CA ILE A 61 -7.85 15.71 -13.81
C ILE A 61 -8.87 15.67 -14.95
N VAL A 62 -8.92 14.55 -15.67
CA VAL A 62 -9.87 14.33 -16.77
C VAL A 62 -11.10 13.54 -16.34
N LEU A 63 -11.01 12.78 -15.26
CA LEU A 63 -12.13 12.11 -14.60
C LEU A 63 -11.90 12.12 -13.09
N SER A 64 -12.92 12.46 -12.31
CA SER A 64 -12.95 12.24 -10.86
C SER A 64 -14.37 11.87 -10.46
N LYS A 65 -14.59 10.59 -10.09
CA LYS A 65 -15.95 10.08 -9.88
C LYS A 65 -15.99 8.97 -8.83
N GLY A 66 -17.10 8.94 -8.09
CA GLY A 66 -17.46 7.86 -7.18
C GLY A 66 -18.45 6.89 -7.80
N TYR A 67 -18.33 5.61 -7.44
CA TYR A 67 -19.25 4.53 -7.82
C TYR A 67 -19.68 3.76 -6.57
N GLY A 68 -20.95 3.37 -6.50
CA GLY A 68 -21.50 2.64 -5.37
C GLY A 68 -21.70 3.50 -4.13
N TYR A 69 -21.56 2.89 -2.95
CA TYR A 69 -21.91 3.50 -1.67
C TYR A 69 -20.71 3.57 -0.73
N ALA A 70 -20.54 4.71 -0.09
CA ALA A 70 -19.58 4.91 1.01
C ALA A 70 -20.10 4.33 2.33
N ASP A 71 -21.41 4.12 2.42
CA ASP A 71 -22.08 3.47 3.55
C ASP A 71 -23.27 2.66 3.01
N LEU A 72 -23.22 1.35 3.20
CA LEU A 72 -24.26 0.43 2.71
C LEU A 72 -25.57 0.54 3.49
N ASN A 73 -25.52 0.91 4.77
CA ASN A 73 -26.71 0.98 5.62
C ASN A 73 -27.55 2.21 5.26
N THR A 74 -26.90 3.35 5.14
CA THR A 74 -27.55 4.62 4.80
C THR A 74 -27.67 4.85 3.29
N LYS A 75 -27.05 3.98 2.48
CA LYS A 75 -26.90 4.14 1.02
C LYS A 75 -26.31 5.48 0.61
N ARG A 76 -25.42 6.03 1.44
CA ARG A 76 -24.71 7.25 1.12
C ARG A 76 -23.77 6.99 -0.05
N PRO A 77 -23.90 7.71 -1.18
CA PRO A 77 -23.09 7.45 -2.37
C PRO A 77 -21.63 7.79 -2.13
N VAL A 78 -20.72 7.15 -2.88
CA VAL A 78 -19.34 7.62 -3.01
C VAL A 78 -19.29 8.85 -3.87
N THR A 79 -18.54 9.84 -3.42
CA THR A 79 -18.24 11.07 -4.16
C THR A 79 -16.72 11.24 -4.28
N PRO A 80 -16.21 12.17 -5.10
CA PRO A 80 -14.77 12.47 -5.15
C PRO A 80 -14.18 12.86 -3.79
N GLU A 81 -14.99 13.42 -2.89
CA GLU A 81 -14.59 13.84 -1.54
C GLU A 81 -14.66 12.71 -0.50
N THR A 82 -15.14 11.53 -0.90
CA THR A 82 -15.21 10.40 0.03
C THR A 82 -13.81 9.95 0.42
N VAL A 83 -13.53 9.93 1.71
CA VAL A 83 -12.24 9.50 2.26
C VAL A 83 -12.20 7.98 2.35
N PHE A 84 -11.14 7.40 1.80
CA PHE A 84 -10.83 5.98 1.88
C PHE A 84 -9.57 5.76 2.70
N ARG A 85 -9.45 4.60 3.34
CA ARG A 85 -8.19 4.19 3.95
C ARG A 85 -7.16 3.96 2.84
N ALA A 86 -6.04 4.68 2.92
CA ALA A 86 -4.96 4.57 1.93
C ALA A 86 -4.21 3.22 2.03
N GLY A 87 -4.30 2.54 3.18
CA GLY A 87 -3.60 1.27 3.39
C GLY A 87 -2.10 1.43 3.13
N SER A 88 -1.53 0.50 2.41
CA SER A 88 -0.09 0.46 2.13
C SER A 88 0.43 1.56 1.19
N ILE A 89 -0.42 2.35 0.57
CA ILE A 89 0.00 3.58 -0.14
C ILE A 89 0.72 4.53 0.83
N SER A 90 0.35 4.51 2.12
CA SER A 90 1.02 5.27 3.17
C SER A 90 2.53 4.98 3.27
N LYS A 91 2.96 3.74 2.95
CA LYS A 91 4.38 3.37 2.95
C LYS A 91 5.19 4.16 1.91
N SER A 92 4.60 4.41 0.73
CA SER A 92 5.25 5.25 -0.29
C SER A 92 5.43 6.69 0.19
N LEU A 93 4.43 7.25 0.88
CA LEU A 93 4.54 8.59 1.46
C LEU A 93 5.58 8.64 2.58
N THR A 94 5.64 7.61 3.42
CA THR A 94 6.67 7.47 4.45
C THR A 94 8.07 7.40 3.83
N ALA A 95 8.24 6.58 2.78
CA ALA A 95 9.52 6.46 2.06
C ALA A 95 9.94 7.79 1.43
N ILE A 96 9.01 8.56 0.85
CA ILE A 96 9.28 9.91 0.34
C ILE A 96 9.77 10.82 1.48
N GLY A 97 9.09 10.83 2.64
CA GLY A 97 9.51 11.60 3.80
C GLY A 97 10.91 11.23 4.29
N VAL A 98 11.23 9.93 4.34
CA VAL A 98 12.57 9.45 4.66
C VAL A 98 13.59 9.95 3.65
N MET A 99 13.29 9.87 2.35
CA MET A 99 14.19 10.33 1.30
C MET A 99 14.42 11.84 1.32
N MET A 100 13.43 12.64 1.72
CA MET A 100 13.62 14.08 1.95
C MET A 100 14.63 14.33 3.07
N LEU A 101 14.56 13.57 4.18
CA LEU A 101 15.53 13.68 5.28
C LEU A 101 16.94 13.22 4.85
N VAL A 102 17.02 12.25 3.95
CA VAL A 102 18.31 11.84 3.37
C VAL A 102 18.89 12.95 2.49
N GLU A 103 18.07 13.58 1.65
CA GLU A 103 18.49 14.71 0.80
C GLU A 103 18.97 15.91 1.63
N GLU A 104 18.31 16.17 2.76
CA GLU A 104 18.70 17.19 3.73
C GLU A 104 19.97 16.83 4.56
N GLY A 105 20.54 15.64 4.36
CA GLY A 105 21.69 15.15 5.11
C GLY A 105 21.40 14.79 6.58
N LYS A 106 20.13 14.69 6.97
CA LYS A 106 19.70 14.34 8.34
C LYS A 106 19.68 12.83 8.59
N LEU A 107 19.54 12.03 7.53
CA LEU A 107 19.57 10.57 7.57
C LEU A 107 20.48 10.04 6.47
N SER A 108 20.94 8.79 6.64
CA SER A 108 21.56 8.01 5.58
C SER A 108 20.73 6.76 5.30
N ARG A 109 20.55 6.42 4.02
CA ARG A 109 19.90 5.15 3.64
C ARG A 109 20.66 3.94 4.20
N ASP A 110 21.99 4.10 4.33
CA ASP A 110 22.88 3.04 4.80
C ASP A 110 23.06 3.03 6.32
N ALA A 111 22.41 3.95 7.05
CA ALA A 111 22.45 3.98 8.50
C ALA A 111 21.91 2.66 9.11
N ARG A 112 22.59 2.15 10.11
CA ARG A 112 22.19 0.92 10.80
C ARG A 112 20.95 1.18 11.64
N LEU A 113 19.99 0.27 11.60
CA LEU A 113 18.76 0.38 12.39
C LEU A 113 19.04 0.44 13.89
N ALA A 114 20.02 -0.34 14.38
CA ALA A 114 20.44 -0.34 15.77
C ALA A 114 21.00 1.02 16.25
N GLU A 115 21.55 1.83 15.34
CA GLU A 115 22.04 3.18 15.64
C GLU A 115 20.91 4.19 15.62
N LEU A 116 19.94 4.04 14.69
CA LEU A 116 18.80 4.93 14.56
C LEU A 116 17.76 4.73 15.67
N MET A 117 17.59 3.49 16.11
CA MET A 117 16.58 3.09 17.10
C MET A 117 17.19 2.10 18.10
N PRO A 118 18.08 2.56 18.99
CA PRO A 118 18.77 1.69 19.93
C PRO A 118 17.83 1.01 20.95
N GLU A 119 16.65 1.57 21.15
CA GLU A 119 15.60 1.00 22.01
C GLU A 119 14.77 -0.10 21.34
N LEU A 120 14.88 -0.27 20.02
CA LEU A 120 14.11 -1.27 19.28
C LEU A 120 14.72 -2.65 19.49
N ALA A 121 13.94 -3.56 20.10
CA ALA A 121 14.37 -4.96 20.25
C ALA A 121 14.18 -5.72 18.93
N PHE A 122 15.26 -6.16 18.32
CA PHE A 122 15.24 -7.07 17.17
C PHE A 122 16.40 -8.07 17.22
N ASP A 123 16.21 -9.21 16.58
CA ASP A 123 17.18 -10.31 16.46
C ASP A 123 17.61 -10.44 15.00
N ASN A 124 18.85 -10.10 14.70
CA ASN A 124 19.47 -10.31 13.41
C ASN A 124 20.72 -11.20 13.57
N PRO A 125 20.64 -12.50 13.22
CA PRO A 125 21.80 -13.40 13.32
C PRO A 125 23.01 -12.98 12.49
N TRP A 126 22.85 -12.04 11.57
CA TRP A 126 23.91 -11.51 10.69
C TRP A 126 24.31 -10.07 11.02
N GLU A 127 23.98 -9.55 12.20
CA GLU A 127 24.18 -8.13 12.55
C GLU A 127 25.64 -7.66 12.37
N GLU A 128 26.61 -8.52 12.60
CA GLU A 128 28.04 -8.19 12.43
C GLU A 128 28.47 -8.06 10.96
N THR A 129 27.88 -8.84 10.06
CA THR A 129 28.25 -8.87 8.64
C THR A 129 27.25 -8.14 7.74
N ASP A 130 25.98 -8.28 8.04
CA ASP A 130 24.87 -7.76 7.26
C ASP A 130 23.84 -7.09 8.20
N PRO A 131 24.15 -5.91 8.76
CA PRO A 131 23.25 -5.21 9.67
C PRO A 131 21.98 -4.76 8.96
N VAL A 132 20.87 -4.71 9.70
CA VAL A 132 19.65 -4.09 9.17
C VAL A 132 19.90 -2.60 8.99
N ARG A 133 19.64 -2.10 7.79
CA ARG A 133 19.80 -0.68 7.41
C ARG A 133 18.45 -0.05 7.09
N LEU A 134 18.39 1.29 7.13
CA LEU A 134 17.18 2.05 6.80
C LEU A 134 16.63 1.69 5.41
N VAL A 135 17.49 1.50 4.41
CA VAL A 135 17.08 1.08 3.06
C VAL A 135 16.35 -0.26 3.07
N HIS A 136 16.79 -1.21 3.90
CA HIS A 136 16.15 -2.53 3.97
C HIS A 136 14.70 -2.49 4.47
N LEU A 137 14.36 -1.51 5.31
CA LEU A 137 12.98 -1.29 5.74
C LEU A 137 12.11 -0.76 4.60
N MET A 138 12.64 0.17 3.79
CA MET A 138 11.91 0.76 2.66
C MET A 138 11.71 -0.23 1.49
N GLU A 139 12.65 -1.17 1.31
CA GLU A 139 12.64 -2.14 0.21
C GLU A 139 12.02 -3.50 0.60
N HIS A 140 11.59 -3.65 1.86
CA HIS A 140 11.13 -4.93 2.40
C HIS A 140 12.18 -6.04 2.30
N THR A 141 13.45 -5.69 2.56
CA THR A 141 14.59 -6.61 2.53
C THR A 141 15.25 -6.81 3.90
N SER A 142 14.63 -6.30 4.97
CA SER A 142 15.13 -6.46 6.34
C SER A 142 15.13 -7.94 6.84
N GLY A 143 14.29 -8.76 6.22
CA GLY A 143 14.04 -10.12 6.68
C GLY A 143 13.07 -10.22 7.85
N PHE A 144 12.50 -9.12 8.33
CA PHE A 144 11.57 -9.13 9.44
C PHE A 144 10.28 -9.88 9.08
N ASP A 145 9.73 -10.59 10.07
CA ASP A 145 8.40 -11.19 9.97
C ASP A 145 7.33 -10.13 9.77
N ASP A 146 6.25 -10.50 9.08
CA ASP A 146 5.07 -9.66 9.01
C ASP A 146 4.32 -9.65 10.35
N ILE A 147 3.58 -8.59 10.60
CA ILE A 147 2.69 -8.52 11.76
C ILE A 147 1.63 -9.60 11.68
N THR A 148 1.25 -10.16 12.82
CA THR A 148 0.21 -11.18 12.86
C THR A 148 -1.18 -10.56 12.67
N PHE A 149 -2.16 -11.36 12.22
CA PHE A 149 -3.54 -10.90 12.04
C PHE A 149 -4.11 -10.22 13.29
N ARG A 150 -3.70 -10.65 14.47
CA ARG A 150 -4.09 -10.06 15.76
C ARG A 150 -3.71 -8.57 15.86
N HIS A 151 -2.60 -8.17 15.28
CA HIS A 151 -2.10 -6.81 15.31
C HIS A 151 -2.88 -5.86 14.38
N TYR A 152 -3.54 -6.40 13.34
CA TYR A 152 -4.46 -5.61 12.51
C TYR A 152 -5.76 -5.22 13.22
N LEU A 153 -6.11 -5.93 14.30
CA LEU A 153 -7.36 -5.80 15.03
C LEU A 153 -7.23 -4.94 16.30
N LEU A 154 -6.20 -4.10 16.39
CA LEU A 154 -6.08 -3.16 17.52
C LEU A 154 -7.24 -2.17 17.46
N GLU A 155 -8.29 -2.49 18.23
CA GLU A 155 -9.47 -1.65 18.36
C GLU A 155 -9.23 -0.51 19.36
N GLY A 156 -9.43 0.72 18.90
CA GLY A 156 -10.09 1.73 19.70
C GLY A 156 -9.25 2.56 20.66
N LYS A 157 -7.90 2.58 20.58
CA LYS A 157 -7.11 3.58 21.31
C LYS A 157 -6.02 4.14 20.43
N ASP A 158 -5.88 5.47 20.46
CA ASP A 158 -4.69 6.14 19.95
C ASP A 158 -3.50 5.67 20.81
N VAL A 159 -2.73 4.74 20.26
CA VAL A 159 -1.50 4.22 20.87
C VAL A 159 -0.35 5.06 20.33
N PRO A 160 0.54 5.59 21.17
CA PRO A 160 1.75 6.23 20.72
C PRO A 160 2.52 5.32 19.76
N LEU A 161 3.13 5.89 18.72
CA LEU A 161 3.84 5.11 17.70
C LEU A 161 4.96 4.24 18.30
N SER A 162 5.67 4.78 19.31
CA SER A 162 6.68 4.03 20.09
C SER A 162 6.11 2.76 20.72
N ASP A 163 4.92 2.87 21.31
CA ASP A 163 4.26 1.74 21.98
C ASP A 163 3.78 0.71 20.95
N ALA A 164 3.25 1.17 19.82
CA ALA A 164 2.85 0.29 18.73
C ALA A 164 4.05 -0.52 18.22
N VAL A 165 5.19 0.12 17.96
CA VAL A 165 6.41 -0.54 17.51
C VAL A 165 6.90 -1.57 18.53
N ASN A 166 6.89 -1.24 19.82
CA ASN A 166 7.33 -2.15 20.88
C ASN A 166 6.36 -3.32 21.13
N GLN A 167 5.07 -3.13 20.89
CA GLN A 167 4.07 -4.21 21.05
C GLN A 167 4.21 -5.31 19.98
N TYR A 168 4.77 -5.02 18.82
CA TYR A 168 4.93 -5.98 17.73
C TYR A 168 6.26 -6.74 17.77
N GLY A 169 7.21 -6.29 18.59
CA GLY A 169 8.49 -6.93 18.80
C GLY A 169 8.44 -8.20 19.69
N PRO A 170 9.57 -8.90 19.84
CA PRO A 170 10.82 -8.63 19.15
C PRO A 170 10.76 -9.00 17.66
N TYR A 171 11.27 -8.13 16.82
CA TYR A 171 11.39 -8.40 15.38
C TYR A 171 12.53 -9.39 15.14
N LYS A 172 12.39 -10.24 14.13
CA LYS A 172 13.42 -11.23 13.81
C LYS A 172 13.68 -11.26 12.30
N SER A 173 14.97 -11.12 11.93
CA SER A 173 15.39 -11.36 10.55
C SER A 173 15.45 -12.86 10.28
N ARG A 174 14.63 -13.34 9.35
CA ARG A 174 14.55 -14.76 8.95
C ARG A 174 15.57 -15.13 7.89
N TRP A 175 16.09 -14.16 7.19
CA TRP A 175 17.16 -14.27 6.21
C TRP A 175 18.03 -13.02 6.27
N ARG A 176 19.19 -13.14 5.64
CA ARG A 176 20.21 -12.09 5.61
C ARG A 176 19.62 -10.80 5.05
N PRO A 177 19.69 -9.68 5.77
CA PRO A 177 19.24 -8.37 5.28
C PRO A 177 19.82 -8.03 3.91
N GLY A 178 18.98 -7.50 3.01
CA GLY A 178 19.36 -7.19 1.62
C GLY A 178 19.36 -8.38 0.66
N SER A 179 19.18 -9.61 1.11
CA SER A 179 19.30 -10.79 0.24
C SER A 179 18.00 -11.22 -0.42
N MET A 180 16.86 -10.89 0.16
CA MET A 180 15.55 -11.32 -0.32
C MET A 180 14.49 -10.27 0.02
N THR A 181 13.57 -10.01 -0.90
CA THR A 181 12.39 -9.17 -0.65
C THR A 181 11.27 -10.01 -0.03
N SER A 182 10.78 -9.58 1.12
CA SER A 182 9.59 -10.13 1.75
C SER A 182 8.80 -8.99 2.38
N TYR A 183 7.60 -8.79 1.87
CA TYR A 183 6.75 -7.73 2.37
C TYR A 183 6.43 -7.91 3.86
N SER A 184 6.62 -6.86 4.64
CA SER A 184 6.29 -6.80 6.07
C SER A 184 5.61 -5.47 6.41
N ASN A 185 4.63 -5.51 7.27
CA ASN A 185 3.95 -4.34 7.81
C ASN A 185 4.55 -3.87 9.11
#